data_f0e4420907ff54cc01682fb301665ff9
#
_entry.id   f0e4420907ff54cc01682fb301665ff9
#
_cell.length_a   1.000
_cell.length_b   1.000
_cell.length_c   1.000
_cell.angle_alpha   90.00
_cell.angle_beta   90.00
_cell.angle_gamma   90.00
#
_symmetry.space_group_name_H-M   'P 1'
#
loop_
_entity.id
_entity.type
_entity.pdbx_description
1 polymer ?
#
loop_
_entity_poly.entity_id
_entity_poly.type
_entity_poly.pdbx_seq_one_letter_code
_entity_poly.pdbx_strand_id
1 'polypeptide(L)'
;MKVKTSQLTGRQLDFATSVSIGWGDGGYRERHLHILPEYTTGWMECGGILTEFITGLALHNRKEHWIASALNGPSQIGKTPQEAICRAVVLARLGDEVDIPDELTN
;
A
#
# COMPACT_ATOMS: atom_id res chain seq x y z
N MET A 1 -0.41 -12.72 10.51
CA MET A 1 1.03 -12.47 10.73
C MET A 1 1.31 -10.98 10.58
N LYS A 2 2.07 -10.41 11.48
CA LYS A 2 2.40 -8.99 11.41
C LYS A 2 3.61 -8.78 10.50
N VAL A 3 3.50 -7.82 9.59
CA VAL A 3 4.55 -7.49 8.63
C VAL A 3 4.81 -5.99 8.71
N LYS A 4 6.08 -5.61 8.68
CA LYS A 4 6.43 -4.19 8.65
C LYS A 4 5.97 -3.56 7.35
N THR A 5 5.36 -2.38 7.46
CA THR A 5 4.83 -1.66 6.30
C THR A 5 5.91 -1.47 5.23
N SER A 6 7.14 -1.16 5.64
CA SER A 6 8.25 -0.97 4.71
C SER A 6 8.66 -2.24 3.96
N GLN A 7 8.18 -3.40 4.38
CA GLN A 7 8.49 -4.68 3.76
C GLN A 7 7.33 -5.30 3.00
N LEU A 8 6.17 -4.64 3.02
CA LEU A 8 5.01 -5.13 2.29
C LEU A 8 5.22 -5.00 0.79
N THR A 9 4.94 -6.07 0.05
CA THR A 9 5.02 -6.09 -1.40
C THR A 9 3.89 -6.93 -1.97
N GLY A 10 3.63 -6.78 -3.27
CA GLY A 10 2.69 -7.63 -3.99
C GLY A 10 1.30 -7.64 -3.38
N ARG A 11 0.72 -8.83 -3.29
CA ARG A 11 -0.66 -8.98 -2.79
C ARG A 11 -0.80 -8.62 -1.32
N GLN A 12 0.25 -8.78 -0.51
CA GLN A 12 0.22 -8.33 0.87
C GLN A 12 0.04 -6.81 0.95
N LEU A 13 0.75 -6.08 0.11
CA LEU A 13 0.62 -4.62 0.06
C LEU A 13 -0.74 -4.21 -0.51
N ASP A 14 -1.23 -4.92 -1.52
CA ASP A 14 -2.58 -4.69 -2.04
C ASP A 14 -3.62 -4.83 -0.94
N PHE A 15 -3.50 -5.87 -0.14
CA PHE A 15 -4.42 -6.09 0.98
C PHE A 15 -4.35 -4.95 2.00
N ALA A 16 -3.14 -4.60 2.43
CA ALA A 16 -2.96 -3.53 3.42
C ALA A 16 -3.49 -2.20 2.88
N THR A 17 -3.29 -1.94 1.58
CA THR A 17 -3.83 -0.74 0.94
C THR A 17 -5.34 -0.73 0.99
N SER A 18 -6.00 -1.85 0.65
CA SER A 18 -7.46 -1.95 0.73
C SER A 18 -7.98 -1.63 2.13
N VAL A 19 -7.33 -2.20 3.15
CA VAL A 19 -7.73 -1.94 4.53
C VAL A 19 -7.55 -0.45 4.85
N SER A 20 -6.42 0.13 4.44
CA SER A 20 -6.10 1.52 4.78
C SER A 20 -7.10 2.52 4.19
N ILE A 21 -7.68 2.21 3.04
CA ILE A 21 -8.66 3.10 2.41
C ILE A 21 -10.11 2.72 2.71
N GLY A 22 -10.32 1.85 3.69
CA GLY A 22 -11.65 1.57 4.22
C GLY A 22 -12.35 0.36 3.66
N TRP A 23 -11.66 -0.49 2.90
CA TRP A 23 -12.27 -1.67 2.29
C TRP A 23 -12.46 -2.81 3.27
N GLY A 24 -11.68 -2.85 4.31
CA GLY A 24 -11.57 -4.11 4.99
C GLY A 24 -11.92 -4.12 6.44
N ASP A 25 -13.15 -4.42 6.79
CA ASP A 25 -13.37 -5.01 8.10
C ASP A 25 -12.99 -6.49 8.03
N GLY A 26 -12.90 -7.12 9.18
CA GLY A 26 -12.42 -8.48 9.29
C GLY A 26 -13.21 -9.52 8.51
N GLY A 27 -14.51 -9.36 8.40
CA GLY A 27 -15.34 -10.32 7.67
C GLY A 27 -15.24 -10.17 6.17
N TYR A 28 -15.06 -8.97 5.72
CA TYR A 28 -14.97 -8.68 4.29
C TYR A 28 -13.71 -9.31 3.69
N ARG A 29 -12.57 -9.12 4.33
CA ARG A 29 -11.29 -9.52 3.74
C ARG A 29 -11.19 -11.02 3.50
N GLU A 30 -11.77 -11.84 4.37
CA GLU A 30 -11.68 -13.29 4.20
C GLU A 30 -12.41 -13.76 2.96
N ARG A 31 -13.53 -13.12 2.61
CA ARG A 31 -14.35 -13.53 1.48
C ARG A 31 -13.90 -12.92 0.16
N HIS A 32 -13.11 -11.86 0.20
CA HIS A 32 -12.83 -11.06 -0.99
C HIS A 32 -11.35 -11.01 -1.36
N LEU A 33 -10.52 -11.86 -0.76
CA LEU A 33 -9.09 -11.88 -1.09
C LEU A 33 -8.86 -12.19 -2.57
N HIS A 34 -9.71 -13.01 -3.17
CA HIS A 34 -9.55 -13.39 -4.58
C HIS A 34 -9.92 -12.25 -5.56
N ILE A 35 -10.63 -11.24 -5.08
CA ILE A 35 -10.98 -10.08 -5.91
C ILE A 35 -10.26 -8.82 -5.46
N LEU A 36 -9.22 -8.97 -4.67
CA LEU A 36 -8.44 -7.85 -4.15
C LEU A 36 -7.87 -7.04 -5.31
N PRO A 37 -8.10 -5.73 -5.36
CA PRO A 37 -7.56 -4.89 -6.44
C PRO A 37 -6.04 -4.90 -6.46
N GLU A 38 -5.49 -4.71 -7.64
CA GLU A 38 -4.04 -4.75 -7.85
C GLU A 38 -3.44 -3.34 -7.77
N TYR A 39 -3.51 -2.74 -6.58
CA TYR A 39 -3.01 -1.37 -6.38
C TYR A 39 -1.53 -1.24 -6.67
N THR A 40 -0.74 -2.27 -6.37
CA THR A 40 0.71 -2.20 -6.48
C THR A 40 1.21 -2.32 -7.92
N THR A 41 0.36 -2.75 -8.84
CA THR A 41 0.75 -2.93 -10.23
C THR A 41 -0.16 -2.20 -11.22
N GLY A 42 -1.38 -1.88 -10.83
CA GLY A 42 -2.35 -1.26 -11.72
C GLY A 42 -2.46 0.24 -11.52
N TRP A 43 -2.19 1.02 -12.57
CA TRP A 43 -2.35 2.48 -12.47
C TRP A 43 -3.79 2.91 -12.32
N MET A 44 -4.73 2.16 -12.88
CA MET A 44 -6.13 2.48 -12.73
C MET A 44 -6.54 2.46 -11.26
N GLU A 45 -6.14 1.42 -10.55
CA GLU A 45 -6.44 1.27 -9.13
C GLU A 45 -5.65 2.25 -8.27
N CYS A 46 -4.37 2.41 -8.57
CA CYS A 46 -3.47 3.25 -7.78
C CYS A 46 -3.71 4.74 -7.99
N GLY A 47 -4.20 5.14 -9.16
CA GLY A 47 -4.40 6.55 -9.48
C GLY A 47 -5.35 7.27 -8.55
N GLY A 48 -6.42 6.59 -8.13
CA GLY A 48 -7.34 7.17 -7.16
C GLY A 48 -6.68 7.41 -5.81
N ILE A 49 -5.81 6.49 -5.40
CA ILE A 49 -5.07 6.63 -4.15
C ILE A 49 -4.09 7.80 -4.25
N LEU A 50 -3.39 7.91 -5.35
CA LEU A 50 -2.47 9.02 -5.58
C LEU A 50 -3.19 10.36 -5.47
N THR A 51 -4.34 10.48 -6.13
CA THR A 51 -5.09 11.74 -6.17
C THR A 51 -5.60 12.14 -4.79
N GLU A 52 -6.07 11.17 -4.02
CA GLU A 52 -6.80 11.46 -2.78
C GLU A 52 -5.88 11.52 -1.55
N PHE A 53 -4.83 10.70 -1.51
CA PHE A 53 -4.07 10.50 -0.28
C PHE A 53 -2.61 10.93 -0.35
N ILE A 54 -2.08 11.24 -1.54
CA ILE A 54 -0.64 11.48 -1.71
C ILE A 54 -0.40 12.95 -2.05
N THR A 55 0.54 13.57 -1.35
CA THR A 55 0.92 14.97 -1.58
C THR A 55 2.19 15.10 -2.39
N GLY A 56 3.00 14.07 -2.46
CA GLY A 56 4.24 14.12 -3.23
C GLY A 56 4.65 12.77 -3.75
N LEU A 57 5.16 12.74 -4.96
CA LEU A 57 5.68 11.54 -5.58
C LEU A 57 6.88 11.95 -6.43
N ALA A 58 8.03 11.35 -6.17
CA ALA A 58 9.24 11.70 -6.89
C ALA A 58 10.14 10.49 -7.07
N LEU A 59 10.96 10.54 -8.11
CA LEU A 59 12.01 9.55 -8.31
C LEU A 59 13.11 9.80 -7.28
N HIS A 60 13.51 8.78 -6.57
CA HIS A 60 14.58 8.89 -5.59
C HIS A 60 15.93 9.09 -6.31
N ASN A 61 16.88 9.66 -5.59
CA ASN A 61 18.10 10.22 -6.16
C ASN A 61 18.94 9.27 -7.02
N ARG A 62 18.78 7.98 -6.89
CA ARG A 62 19.55 7.01 -7.72
C ARG A 62 18.74 6.34 -8.82
N LYS A 63 17.53 6.80 -9.03
CA LYS A 63 16.65 6.29 -10.10
C LYS A 63 16.27 4.81 -9.92
N GLU A 64 16.55 4.25 -8.77
CA GLU A 64 16.20 2.86 -8.47
C GLU A 64 14.96 2.73 -7.62
N HIS A 65 14.51 3.82 -7.04
CA HIS A 65 13.38 3.84 -6.13
C HIS A 65 12.55 5.09 -6.34
N TRP A 66 11.29 4.97 -5.99
CA TRP A 66 10.39 6.09 -5.92
C TRP A 66 10.09 6.42 -4.47
N ILE A 67 9.83 7.68 -4.18
CA ILE A 67 9.42 8.13 -2.86
C ILE A 67 8.06 8.79 -2.97
N ALA A 68 7.15 8.42 -2.07
CA ALA A 68 5.82 9.00 -2.01
C ALA A 68 5.56 9.52 -0.59
N SER A 69 4.91 10.67 -0.50
CA SER A 69 4.55 11.30 0.77
C SER A 69 3.04 11.35 0.88
N ALA A 70 2.51 10.76 1.95
CA ALA A 70 1.07 10.78 2.20
C ALA A 70 0.64 12.12 2.80
N LEU A 71 -0.63 12.46 2.57
CA LEU A 71 -1.23 13.67 3.14
C LEU A 71 -1.13 13.62 4.67
N ASN A 72 -0.47 14.60 5.26
CA ASN A 72 -0.24 14.70 6.70
C ASN A 72 0.46 13.47 7.28
N GLY A 73 1.23 12.78 6.47
CA GLY A 73 1.88 11.56 6.88
C GLY A 73 3.33 11.48 6.45
N PRO A 74 3.98 10.39 6.82
CA PRO A 74 5.37 10.17 6.47
C PRO A 74 5.55 9.78 5.01
N SER A 75 6.80 9.77 4.58
CA SER A 75 7.19 9.30 3.24
C SER A 75 7.60 7.83 3.29
N GLN A 76 7.43 7.16 2.17
CA GLN A 76 7.89 5.79 1.99
C GLN A 76 8.49 5.62 0.60
N ILE A 77 9.39 4.66 0.48
CA ILE A 77 10.00 4.35 -0.81
C ILE A 77 9.50 3.01 -1.33
N GLY A 78 9.59 2.84 -2.64
CA GLY A 78 9.25 1.60 -3.31
C GLY A 78 10.01 1.50 -4.62
N LYS A 79 10.07 0.29 -5.17
CA LYS A 79 10.75 0.05 -6.44
C LYS A 79 9.98 0.62 -7.61
N THR A 80 8.69 0.78 -7.46
CA THR A 80 7.82 1.41 -8.45
C THR A 80 7.06 2.53 -7.79
N PRO A 81 6.53 3.49 -8.57
CA PRO A 81 5.74 4.55 -7.97
C PRO A 81 4.50 4.01 -7.27
N GLN A 82 3.85 2.98 -7.81
CA GLN A 82 2.69 2.37 -7.18
C GLN A 82 3.03 1.77 -5.82
N GLU A 83 4.17 1.07 -5.72
CA GLU A 83 4.59 0.50 -4.45
C GLU A 83 4.87 1.59 -3.42
N ALA A 84 5.54 2.66 -3.82
CA ALA A 84 5.81 3.78 -2.92
C ALA A 84 4.51 4.44 -2.44
N ILE A 85 3.57 4.67 -3.35
CA ILE A 85 2.27 5.25 -3.04
C ILE A 85 1.53 4.38 -2.02
N CYS A 86 1.44 3.08 -2.28
CA CYS A 86 0.72 2.16 -1.40
C CYS A 86 1.36 2.08 -0.02
N ARG A 87 2.69 1.99 0.05
CA ARG A 87 3.37 1.96 1.34
C ARG A 87 3.18 3.25 2.13
N ALA A 88 3.18 4.40 1.44
CA ALA A 88 2.98 5.68 2.11
C ALA A 88 1.58 5.78 2.72
N VAL A 89 0.54 5.39 1.98
CA VAL A 89 -0.82 5.46 2.52
C VAL A 89 -1.03 4.46 3.64
N VAL A 90 -0.47 3.26 3.52
CA VAL A 90 -0.57 2.25 4.57
C VAL A 90 0.11 2.74 5.84
N LEU A 91 1.32 3.28 5.72
CA LEU A 91 2.04 3.80 6.88
C LEU A 91 1.27 4.93 7.56
N ALA A 92 0.70 5.84 6.79
CA ALA A 92 -0.03 6.99 7.32
C ALA A 92 -1.30 6.57 8.06
N ARG A 93 -1.98 5.52 7.61
CA ARG A 93 -3.29 5.16 8.12
C ARG A 93 -3.29 3.95 9.04
N LEU A 94 -2.37 3.02 8.87
CA LEU A 94 -2.32 1.79 9.67
C LEU A 94 -1.06 1.69 10.54
N GLY A 95 -0.06 2.54 10.30
CA GLY A 95 1.17 2.51 11.07
C GLY A 95 2.23 1.63 10.43
N ASP A 96 3.29 1.34 11.18
CA ASP A 96 4.49 0.70 10.67
C ASP A 96 4.42 -0.83 10.65
N GLU A 97 3.35 -1.41 11.17
CA GLU A 97 3.09 -2.85 11.09
C GLU A 97 1.63 -3.10 10.74
N VAL A 98 1.40 -4.13 9.94
CA VAL A 98 0.06 -4.51 9.51
C VAL A 98 -0.12 -6.00 9.71
N ASP A 99 -1.29 -6.40 10.18
CA ASP A 99 -1.63 -7.81 10.33
C ASP A 99 -2.13 -8.34 8.99
N ILE A 100 -1.39 -9.27 8.42
CA ILE A 100 -1.65 -9.83 7.09
C ILE A 100 -2.25 -11.23 7.24
N PRO A 101 -3.33 -11.55 6.52
CA PRO A 101 -3.90 -12.89 6.55
C PRO A 101 -2.88 -13.96 6.14
N ASP A 102 -2.95 -15.11 6.78
CA ASP A 102 -2.01 -16.21 6.51
C ASP A 102 -2.04 -16.64 5.05
N GLU A 103 -3.18 -16.52 4.40
CA GLU A 103 -3.34 -16.88 2.98
C GLU A 103 -2.41 -16.07 2.08
N LEU A 104 -1.97 -14.91 2.52
CA LEU A 104 -1.10 -14.04 1.73
C LEU A 104 0.36 -14.06 2.17
N THR A 105 0.74 -14.94 3.09
CA THR A 105 2.10 -14.93 3.66
C THR A 105 3.04 -15.98 3.08
N ASN A 106 2.64 -16.67 2.06
CA ASN A 106 3.50 -17.66 1.39
C ASN A 106 4.26 -17.05 0.23
#